data_d990116f3e9a3fed026cd84d30bb3702
#
_entry.id   d990116f3e9a3fed026cd84d30bb3702
#
_cell.length_a   1.000
_cell.length_b   1.000
_cell.length_c   1.000
_cell.angle_alpha   90.00
_cell.angle_beta   90.00
_cell.angle_gamma   90.00
#
_symmetry.space_group_name_H-M   'P 1'
#
loop_
_entity.id
_entity.type
_entity.pdbx_description
1 polymer ?
#
loop_
_entity_poly.entity_id
_entity_poly.type
_entity_poly.pdbx_seq_one_letter_code
_entity_poly.pdbx_strand_id
1 'polypeptide(L)'
;NQVMNLTAITEPADVARLHLLDCACLLTAADFRGKQVVDVGTGAGFPGMPLRLLEPDFDMTLLDSLGKRIDFLQETVDAMGLQRVRCVHARAEEFARQHREQYDIAASRAVAQLNVLCELALPLVKVGGQFLAMKSVDTDDEIQRAKSAIAQLGGKIGKIWDYAIPGTDVRHRVVIIRKERPTPAAYPRPFARIKKAPLG
;
A
#
# COMPACT_ATOMS: atom_id res chain seq x y z
N ASN A 1 0.32 -19.08 9.17
CA ASN A 1 -0.41 -18.87 10.43
C ASN A 1 0.01 -19.78 11.60
N GLN A 2 0.82 -20.83 11.39
CA GLN A 2 1.24 -21.73 12.49
C GLN A 2 2.15 -21.04 13.51
N VAL A 3 2.88 -20.01 13.10
CA VAL A 3 3.84 -19.28 13.95
C VAL A 3 3.38 -17.87 14.28
N MET A 4 2.59 -17.26 13.39
CA MET A 4 2.12 -15.87 13.54
C MET A 4 0.74 -15.71 12.86
N ASN A 5 -0.23 -15.07 13.57
CA ASN A 5 -1.54 -14.76 12.99
C ASN A 5 -1.41 -13.61 11.96
N LEU A 6 -1.13 -13.97 10.72
CA LEU A 6 -0.96 -13.03 9.59
C LEU A 6 -2.28 -12.71 8.91
N THR A 7 -3.22 -13.67 8.90
CA THR A 7 -4.55 -13.52 8.30
C THR A 7 -5.55 -14.44 9.02
N ALA A 8 -6.81 -14.01 9.10
CA ALA A 8 -7.91 -14.83 9.60
C ALA A 8 -8.34 -15.92 8.60
N ILE A 9 -7.97 -15.76 7.31
CA ILE A 9 -8.29 -16.70 6.23
C ILE A 9 -7.17 -17.73 6.16
N THR A 10 -7.51 -19.01 6.40
CA THR A 10 -6.55 -20.12 6.49
C THR A 10 -6.71 -21.17 5.40
N GLU A 11 -7.92 -21.28 4.80
CA GLU A 11 -8.17 -22.21 3.73
C GLU A 11 -7.42 -21.82 2.45
N PRO A 12 -6.59 -22.72 1.86
CA PRO A 12 -5.73 -22.37 0.71
C PRO A 12 -6.49 -21.77 -0.47
N ALA A 13 -7.69 -22.26 -0.77
CA ALA A 13 -8.52 -21.75 -1.86
C ALA A 13 -9.00 -20.31 -1.59
N ASP A 14 -9.33 -19.98 -0.34
CA ASP A 14 -9.77 -18.65 0.05
C ASP A 14 -8.59 -17.69 0.15
N VAL A 15 -7.42 -18.15 0.59
CA VAL A 15 -6.17 -17.36 0.52
C VAL A 15 -5.87 -17.00 -0.93
N ALA A 16 -5.96 -17.96 -1.86
CA ALA A 16 -5.73 -17.71 -3.28
C ALA A 16 -6.70 -16.68 -3.85
N ARG A 17 -7.99 -16.78 -3.53
CA ARG A 17 -9.03 -15.89 -4.05
C ARG A 17 -9.01 -14.52 -3.35
N LEU A 18 -9.16 -14.50 -2.02
CA LEU A 18 -9.41 -13.29 -1.25
C LEU A 18 -8.12 -12.50 -0.91
N HIS A 19 -6.94 -13.09 -1.14
CA HIS A 19 -5.70 -12.39 -0.97
C HIS A 19 -4.91 -12.28 -2.29
N LEU A 20 -4.58 -13.41 -2.95
CA LEU A 20 -3.70 -13.33 -4.12
C LEU A 20 -4.39 -12.70 -5.32
N LEU A 21 -5.61 -13.16 -5.69
CA LEU A 21 -6.36 -12.59 -6.82
C LEU A 21 -6.81 -11.15 -6.54
N ASP A 22 -7.21 -10.85 -5.30
CA ASP A 22 -7.54 -9.48 -4.89
C ASP A 22 -6.36 -8.52 -5.16
N CYS A 23 -5.15 -8.90 -4.73
CA CYS A 23 -3.95 -8.11 -4.98
C CYS A 23 -3.60 -8.04 -6.47
N ALA A 24 -3.77 -9.15 -7.22
CA ALA A 24 -3.50 -9.22 -8.65
C ALA A 24 -4.35 -8.23 -9.46
N CYS A 25 -5.55 -7.89 -8.99
CA CYS A 25 -6.40 -6.89 -9.64
C CYS A 25 -5.70 -5.53 -9.77
N LEU A 26 -4.76 -5.17 -8.88
CA LEU A 26 -4.00 -3.93 -9.00
C LEU A 26 -3.18 -3.83 -10.29
N LEU A 27 -2.76 -4.96 -10.88
CA LEU A 27 -2.04 -4.97 -12.16
C LEU A 27 -2.89 -4.45 -13.33
N THR A 28 -4.22 -4.44 -13.18
CA THR A 28 -5.12 -3.82 -14.16
C THR A 28 -5.41 -2.34 -13.88
N ALA A 29 -5.09 -1.87 -12.67
CA ALA A 29 -5.30 -0.50 -12.23
C ALA A 29 -4.13 0.43 -12.59
N ALA A 30 -2.91 -0.11 -12.67
CA ALA A 30 -1.68 0.63 -12.95
C ALA A 30 -0.62 -0.24 -13.65
N ASP A 31 0.26 0.38 -14.42
CA ASP A 31 1.45 -0.27 -14.98
C ASP A 31 2.62 -0.18 -13.99
N PHE A 32 3.08 -1.36 -13.56
CA PHE A 32 4.17 -1.51 -12.58
C PHE A 32 5.55 -1.66 -13.23
N ARG A 33 5.63 -1.99 -14.53
CA ARG A 33 6.89 -2.35 -15.20
C ARG A 33 7.90 -1.23 -15.15
N GLY A 34 9.13 -1.57 -14.74
CA GLY A 34 10.23 -0.63 -14.59
C GLY A 34 10.08 0.36 -13.44
N LYS A 35 9.11 0.18 -12.53
CA LYS A 35 8.78 1.14 -11.46
C LYS A 35 9.47 0.79 -10.14
N GLN A 36 9.68 1.85 -9.35
CA GLN A 36 9.99 1.75 -7.93
C GLN A 36 8.67 1.73 -7.14
N VAL A 37 8.38 0.64 -6.46
CA VAL A 37 7.10 0.42 -5.77
C VAL A 37 7.34 0.22 -4.27
N VAL A 38 6.50 0.82 -3.44
CA VAL A 38 6.49 0.59 -1.99
C VAL A 38 5.11 0.12 -1.53
N ASP A 39 5.08 -0.97 -0.77
CA ASP A 39 3.90 -1.46 -0.07
C ASP A 39 3.95 -0.98 1.38
N VAL A 40 3.08 -0.01 1.72
CA VAL A 40 3.08 0.68 3.02
C VAL A 40 2.18 -0.06 4.01
N GLY A 41 2.79 -0.62 5.04
CA GLY A 41 2.10 -1.47 6.01
C GLY A 41 1.79 -2.83 5.41
N THR A 42 2.77 -3.45 4.79
CA THR A 42 2.63 -4.68 3.99
C THR A 42 2.06 -5.87 4.75
N GLY A 43 2.20 -5.91 6.07
CA GLY A 43 1.66 -6.98 6.91
C GLY A 43 2.21 -8.35 6.55
N ALA A 44 1.34 -9.22 6.05
CA ALA A 44 1.70 -10.55 5.54
C ALA A 44 2.29 -10.54 4.11
N GLY A 45 2.65 -9.36 3.59
CA GLY A 45 3.15 -9.20 2.23
C GLY A 45 2.07 -8.82 1.20
N PHE A 46 0.94 -8.27 1.65
CA PHE A 46 -0.17 -7.93 0.76
C PHE A 46 -0.38 -6.40 0.66
N PRO A 47 -0.41 -5.84 -0.56
CA PRO A 47 -0.45 -6.50 -1.87
C PRO A 47 0.92 -6.81 -2.50
N GLY A 48 2.04 -6.41 -1.88
CA GLY A 48 3.36 -6.38 -2.50
C GLY A 48 3.85 -7.72 -3.03
N MET A 49 3.77 -8.81 -2.26
CA MET A 49 4.26 -10.13 -2.66
C MET A 49 3.51 -10.72 -3.86
N PRO A 50 2.14 -10.74 -3.89
CA PRO A 50 1.41 -11.21 -5.07
C PRO A 50 1.72 -10.40 -6.32
N LEU A 51 1.84 -9.08 -6.21
CA LEU A 51 2.19 -8.21 -7.34
C LEU A 51 3.57 -8.59 -7.89
N ARG A 52 4.57 -8.75 -7.02
CA ARG A 52 5.93 -9.09 -7.40
C ARG A 52 6.07 -10.47 -8.03
N LEU A 53 5.24 -11.43 -7.61
CA LEU A 53 5.20 -12.78 -8.16
C LEU A 53 4.62 -12.81 -9.58
N LEU A 54 3.64 -11.97 -9.85
CA LEU A 54 2.90 -11.95 -11.12
C LEU A 54 3.52 -11.02 -12.17
N GLU A 55 4.14 -9.93 -11.73
CA GLU A 55 4.88 -9.02 -12.59
C GLU A 55 6.32 -8.89 -12.09
N PRO A 56 7.30 -9.53 -12.76
CA PRO A 56 8.68 -9.55 -12.31
C PRO A 56 9.49 -8.29 -12.67
N ASP A 57 8.97 -7.37 -13.47
CA ASP A 57 9.75 -6.22 -13.96
C ASP A 57 9.50 -4.94 -13.17
N PHE A 58 9.66 -4.97 -11.85
CA PHE A 58 9.72 -3.77 -11.00
C PHE A 58 10.46 -4.02 -9.69
N ASP A 59 10.88 -2.94 -9.01
CA ASP A 59 11.52 -3.03 -7.69
C ASP A 59 10.48 -2.83 -6.59
N MET A 60 10.38 -3.80 -5.67
CA MET A 60 9.42 -3.79 -4.57
C MET A 60 10.10 -3.51 -3.23
N THR A 61 9.59 -2.54 -2.49
CA THR A 61 9.90 -2.34 -1.07
C THR A 61 8.69 -2.74 -0.23
N LEU A 62 8.86 -3.74 0.63
CA LEU A 62 7.86 -4.17 1.61
C LEU A 62 8.16 -3.47 2.92
N LEU A 63 7.29 -2.55 3.34
CA LEU A 63 7.51 -1.71 4.52
C LEU A 63 6.50 -2.04 5.62
N ASP A 64 6.97 -2.42 6.80
CA ASP A 64 6.12 -2.60 8.00
C ASP A 64 6.84 -2.15 9.27
N SER A 65 6.08 -1.69 10.25
CA SER A 65 6.59 -1.25 11.55
C SER A 65 6.82 -2.39 12.55
N LEU A 66 6.43 -3.62 12.22
CA LEU A 66 6.59 -4.80 13.07
C LEU A 66 7.71 -5.69 12.55
N GLY A 67 8.84 -5.73 13.28
CA GLY A 67 10.03 -6.49 12.89
C GLY A 67 9.74 -7.95 12.58
N LYS A 68 8.96 -8.64 13.40
CA LYS A 68 8.58 -10.05 13.19
C LYS A 68 7.90 -10.31 11.83
N ARG A 69 7.15 -9.35 11.30
CA ARG A 69 6.53 -9.48 9.96
C ARG A 69 7.58 -9.35 8.88
N ILE A 70 8.49 -8.42 9.05
CA ILE A 70 9.59 -8.19 8.11
C ILE A 70 10.55 -9.38 8.10
N ASP A 71 10.88 -9.96 9.27
CA ASP A 71 11.70 -11.16 9.36
C ASP A 71 11.05 -12.32 8.59
N PHE A 72 9.76 -12.57 8.80
CA PHE A 72 8.99 -13.57 8.05
C PHE A 72 9.00 -13.31 6.53
N LEU A 73 8.82 -12.05 6.12
CA LEU A 73 8.83 -11.70 4.70
C LEU A 73 10.21 -11.88 4.09
N GLN A 74 11.29 -11.53 4.82
CA GLN A 74 12.65 -11.75 4.35
C GLN A 74 12.93 -13.24 4.14
N GLU A 75 12.59 -14.08 5.14
CA GLU A 75 12.71 -15.55 5.00
C GLU A 75 11.92 -16.08 3.79
N THR A 76 10.72 -15.54 3.56
CA THR A 76 9.86 -15.92 2.42
C THR A 76 10.49 -15.50 1.09
N VAL A 77 10.98 -14.27 0.99
CA VAL A 77 11.67 -13.73 -0.20
C VAL A 77 12.89 -14.60 -0.54
N ASP A 78 13.70 -14.92 0.47
CA ASP A 78 14.92 -15.74 0.31
C ASP A 78 14.57 -17.18 -0.11
N ALA A 79 13.60 -17.81 0.54
CA ALA A 79 13.15 -19.16 0.23
C ALA A 79 12.55 -19.28 -1.18
N MET A 80 11.91 -18.23 -1.69
CA MET A 80 11.35 -18.19 -3.04
C MET A 80 12.36 -17.68 -4.09
N GLY A 81 13.56 -17.28 -3.69
CA GLY A 81 14.59 -16.74 -4.59
C GLY A 81 14.17 -15.46 -5.30
N LEU A 82 13.30 -14.66 -4.69
CA LEU A 82 12.77 -13.44 -5.32
C LEU A 82 13.84 -12.34 -5.36
N GLN A 83 14.10 -11.86 -6.55
CA GLN A 83 15.00 -10.74 -6.80
C GLN A 83 14.24 -9.41 -6.78
N ARG A 84 14.95 -8.29 -6.57
CA ARG A 84 14.37 -6.93 -6.62
C ARG A 84 13.25 -6.72 -5.59
N VAL A 85 13.34 -7.41 -4.43
CA VAL A 85 12.47 -7.20 -3.26
C VAL A 85 13.33 -6.76 -2.08
N ARG A 86 12.92 -5.70 -1.41
CA ARG A 86 13.55 -5.17 -0.21
C ARG A 86 12.55 -5.20 0.93
N CYS A 87 12.84 -5.93 2.00
CA CYS A 87 12.07 -5.92 3.24
C CYS A 87 12.61 -4.85 4.18
N VAL A 88 11.75 -3.98 4.69
CA VAL A 88 12.17 -2.83 5.51
C VAL A 88 11.36 -2.76 6.80
N HIS A 89 12.05 -2.93 7.93
CA HIS A 89 11.48 -2.68 9.25
C HIS A 89 11.64 -1.21 9.60
N ALA A 90 10.59 -0.44 9.42
CA ALA A 90 10.55 0.98 9.81
C ALA A 90 9.10 1.47 9.94
N ARG A 91 8.92 2.54 10.68
CA ARG A 91 7.66 3.29 10.64
C ARG A 91 7.58 4.09 9.34
N ALA A 92 6.41 4.09 8.71
CA ALA A 92 6.23 4.73 7.40
C ALA A 92 6.58 6.22 7.40
N GLU A 93 6.21 6.95 8.46
CA GLU A 93 6.53 8.38 8.62
C GLU A 93 8.03 8.66 8.80
N GLU A 94 8.78 7.73 9.40
CA GLU A 94 10.23 7.85 9.56
C GLU A 94 10.94 7.50 8.25
N PHE A 95 10.52 6.42 7.62
CA PHE A 95 11.04 5.99 6.33
C PHE A 95 10.82 7.06 5.25
N ALA A 96 9.64 7.69 5.22
CA ALA A 96 9.30 8.72 4.26
C ALA A 96 10.18 9.99 4.38
N ARG A 97 10.74 10.29 5.55
CA ARG A 97 11.68 11.40 5.72
C ARG A 97 13.01 11.16 5.01
N GLN A 98 13.46 9.90 4.97
CA GLN A 98 14.73 9.50 4.35
C GLN A 98 14.58 9.16 2.85
N HIS A 99 13.38 8.73 2.44
CA HIS A 99 13.07 8.24 1.09
C HIS A 99 12.00 9.09 0.40
N ARG A 100 12.06 10.40 0.64
CA ARG A 100 11.06 11.34 0.16
C ARG A 100 10.98 11.35 -1.37
N GLU A 101 9.75 11.16 -1.87
CA GLU A 101 9.44 11.24 -3.32
C GLU A 101 10.36 10.39 -4.21
N GLN A 102 10.68 9.17 -3.76
CA GLN A 102 11.55 8.23 -4.50
C GLN A 102 10.77 7.12 -5.23
N TYR A 103 9.50 6.91 -4.90
CA TYR A 103 8.70 5.84 -5.46
C TYR A 103 7.75 6.31 -6.56
N ASP A 104 7.62 5.53 -7.62
CA ASP A 104 6.65 5.77 -8.69
C ASP A 104 5.24 5.41 -8.25
N ILE A 105 5.13 4.31 -7.47
CA ILE A 105 3.88 3.81 -6.93
C ILE A 105 4.04 3.49 -5.45
N ALA A 106 3.11 3.98 -4.63
CA ALA A 106 2.84 3.42 -3.31
C ALA A 106 1.55 2.59 -3.37
N ALA A 107 1.53 1.45 -2.70
CA ALA A 107 0.33 0.65 -2.49
C ALA A 107 0.09 0.44 -1.00
N SER A 108 -1.15 0.20 -0.60
CA SER A 108 -1.49 -0.20 0.77
C SER A 108 -2.84 -0.90 0.80
N ARG A 109 -2.97 -1.91 1.68
CA ARG A 109 -4.22 -2.64 1.91
C ARG A 109 -4.59 -2.68 3.40
N ALA A 110 -5.80 -2.19 3.74
CA ALA A 110 -6.43 -2.34 5.06
C ALA A 110 -5.60 -1.88 6.28
N VAL A 111 -4.77 -0.82 6.14
CA VAL A 111 -3.88 -0.37 7.23
C VAL A 111 -4.55 0.64 8.14
N ALA A 112 -5.21 1.67 7.60
CA ALA A 112 -5.83 2.77 8.34
C ALA A 112 -6.86 3.51 7.48
N GLN A 113 -7.48 4.54 8.03
CA GLN A 113 -8.33 5.45 7.26
C GLN A 113 -7.53 6.18 6.18
N LEU A 114 -8.19 6.55 5.07
CA LEU A 114 -7.54 7.07 3.87
C LEU A 114 -6.74 8.35 4.11
N ASN A 115 -7.25 9.27 4.93
CA ASN A 115 -6.53 10.50 5.28
C ASN A 115 -5.21 10.22 6.03
N VAL A 116 -5.22 9.25 6.95
CA VAL A 116 -4.01 8.78 7.65
C VAL A 116 -3.04 8.11 6.66
N LEU A 117 -3.56 7.21 5.83
CA LEU A 117 -2.75 6.52 4.81
C LEU A 117 -2.10 7.49 3.84
N CYS A 118 -2.82 8.54 3.42
CA CYS A 118 -2.28 9.55 2.54
C CYS A 118 -1.07 10.27 3.16
N GLU A 119 -1.09 10.57 4.46
CA GLU A 119 0.04 11.21 5.12
C GLU A 119 1.26 10.27 5.25
N LEU A 120 1.02 8.95 5.33
CA LEU A 120 2.09 7.95 5.37
C LEU A 120 2.67 7.61 3.99
N ALA A 121 1.85 7.62 2.95
CA ALA A 121 2.20 7.14 1.62
C ALA A 121 2.62 8.25 0.64
N LEU A 122 1.87 9.38 0.56
CA LEU A 122 2.14 10.43 -0.43
C LEU A 122 3.52 11.09 -0.31
N PRO A 123 4.10 11.24 0.88
CA PRO A 123 5.47 11.75 0.99
C PRO A 123 6.54 10.84 0.32
N LEU A 124 6.24 9.56 0.12
CA LEU A 124 7.12 8.59 -0.56
C LEU A 124 7.01 8.69 -2.09
N VAL A 125 5.86 9.16 -2.60
CA VAL A 125 5.52 9.13 -4.02
C VAL A 125 6.10 10.34 -4.75
N LYS A 126 6.79 10.10 -5.87
CA LYS A 126 7.29 11.13 -6.80
C LYS A 126 6.16 11.99 -7.35
N VAL A 127 6.42 13.24 -7.68
CA VAL A 127 5.50 14.03 -8.51
C VAL A 127 5.32 13.32 -9.87
N GLY A 128 4.08 13.15 -10.30
CA GLY A 128 3.71 12.33 -11.46
C GLY A 128 3.44 10.85 -11.13
N GLY A 129 3.83 10.37 -9.94
CA GLY A 129 3.52 9.03 -9.45
C GLY A 129 2.11 8.92 -8.85
N GLN A 130 1.82 7.77 -8.25
CA GLN A 130 0.48 7.50 -7.71
C GLN A 130 0.49 6.65 -6.43
N PHE A 131 -0.54 6.84 -5.61
CA PHE A 131 -0.85 5.99 -4.47
C PHE A 131 -2.11 5.18 -4.74
N LEU A 132 -2.03 3.86 -4.58
CA LEU A 132 -3.10 2.90 -4.78
C LEU A 132 -3.59 2.40 -3.40
N ALA A 133 -4.69 2.93 -2.92
CA ALA A 133 -5.28 2.53 -1.64
C ALA A 133 -6.39 1.48 -1.88
N MET A 134 -6.12 0.22 -1.49
CA MET A 134 -7.13 -0.84 -1.51
C MET A 134 -8.08 -0.69 -0.33
N LYS A 135 -9.37 -0.65 -0.62
CA LYS A 135 -10.44 -0.41 0.33
C LYS A 135 -11.65 -1.32 0.07
N SER A 136 -12.57 -1.41 1.04
CA SER A 136 -13.93 -1.90 0.79
C SER A 136 -14.73 -0.89 -0.05
N VAL A 137 -15.83 -1.33 -0.66
CA VAL A 137 -16.68 -0.44 -1.47
C VAL A 137 -17.41 0.61 -0.64
N ASP A 138 -17.65 0.36 0.65
CA ASP A 138 -18.37 1.27 1.56
C ASP A 138 -17.43 2.33 2.16
N THR A 139 -16.74 3.07 1.32
CA THR A 139 -15.72 4.05 1.75
C THR A 139 -15.95 5.46 1.20
N ASP A 140 -17.14 5.77 0.71
CA ASP A 140 -17.43 7.09 0.13
C ASP A 140 -17.24 8.23 1.15
N ASP A 141 -17.72 8.07 2.38
CA ASP A 141 -17.55 9.06 3.45
C ASP A 141 -16.08 9.21 3.85
N GLU A 142 -15.33 8.12 3.86
CA GLU A 142 -13.88 8.12 4.13
C GLU A 142 -13.13 8.91 3.05
N ILE A 143 -13.49 8.69 1.79
CA ILE A 143 -12.93 9.41 0.65
C ILE A 143 -13.23 10.90 0.73
N GLN A 144 -14.48 11.28 1.05
CA GLN A 144 -14.86 12.69 1.21
C GLN A 144 -14.04 13.39 2.29
N ARG A 145 -13.90 12.77 3.46
CA ARG A 145 -13.07 13.29 4.56
C ARG A 145 -11.59 13.41 4.19
N ALA A 146 -11.08 12.51 3.36
CA ALA A 146 -9.67 12.52 2.97
C ALA A 146 -9.32 13.56 1.90
N LYS A 147 -10.29 14.20 1.22
CA LYS A 147 -10.03 15.14 0.11
C LYS A 147 -9.11 16.30 0.51
N SER A 148 -9.37 16.90 1.68
CA SER A 148 -8.54 18.00 2.19
C SER A 148 -7.11 17.53 2.47
N ALA A 149 -6.94 16.39 3.15
CA ALA A 149 -5.65 15.78 3.42
C ALA A 149 -4.87 15.48 2.14
N ILE A 150 -5.53 14.85 1.16
CA ILE A 150 -4.92 14.54 -0.15
C ILE A 150 -4.40 15.81 -0.83
N ALA A 151 -5.21 16.87 -0.87
CA ALA A 151 -4.81 18.13 -1.49
C ALA A 151 -3.65 18.80 -0.75
N GLN A 152 -3.64 18.79 0.59
CA GLN A 152 -2.57 19.33 1.43
C GLN A 152 -1.24 18.58 1.20
N LEU A 153 -1.30 17.27 0.97
CA LEU A 153 -0.14 16.42 0.73
C LEU A 153 0.36 16.44 -0.72
N GLY A 154 -0.23 17.27 -1.58
CA GLY A 154 0.16 17.41 -2.99
C GLY A 154 -0.48 16.38 -3.92
N GLY A 155 -1.48 15.64 -3.45
CA GLY A 155 -2.21 14.67 -4.23
C GLY A 155 -3.54 15.17 -4.79
N LYS A 156 -4.12 14.39 -5.69
CA LYS A 156 -5.48 14.54 -6.23
C LYS A 156 -6.08 13.17 -6.49
N ILE A 157 -7.36 12.97 -6.16
CA ILE A 157 -8.06 11.74 -6.52
C ILE A 157 -8.14 11.67 -8.06
N GLY A 158 -7.52 10.66 -8.64
CA GLY A 158 -7.51 10.43 -10.08
C GLY A 158 -8.69 9.55 -10.52
N LYS A 159 -8.78 8.35 -9.94
CA LYS A 159 -9.83 7.38 -10.25
C LYS A 159 -10.25 6.62 -8.99
N ILE A 160 -11.53 6.34 -8.86
CA ILE A 160 -12.06 5.34 -7.93
C ILE A 160 -12.51 4.17 -8.78
N TRP A 161 -11.97 2.99 -8.49
CA TRP A 161 -12.24 1.80 -9.28
C TRP A 161 -12.76 0.67 -8.40
N ASP A 162 -14.02 0.31 -8.62
CA ASP A 162 -14.67 -0.82 -7.96
C ASP A 162 -14.53 -2.07 -8.84
N TYR A 163 -14.15 -3.17 -8.21
CA TYR A 163 -13.98 -4.44 -8.90
C TYR A 163 -14.54 -5.61 -8.07
N ALA A 164 -14.93 -6.68 -8.73
CA ALA A 164 -15.24 -7.95 -8.10
C ALA A 164 -13.99 -8.84 -8.09
N ILE A 165 -13.74 -9.53 -6.99
CA ILE A 165 -12.68 -10.53 -6.94
C ILE A 165 -13.13 -11.73 -7.79
N PRO A 166 -12.35 -12.15 -8.80
CA PRO A 166 -12.77 -13.22 -9.71
C PRO A 166 -13.17 -14.50 -8.98
N GLY A 167 -14.34 -15.04 -9.33
CA GLY A 167 -14.90 -16.26 -8.74
C GLY A 167 -15.49 -16.10 -7.33
N THR A 168 -15.80 -14.86 -6.93
CA THR A 168 -16.46 -14.54 -5.64
C THR A 168 -17.48 -13.42 -5.83
N ASP A 169 -18.38 -13.26 -4.83
CA ASP A 169 -19.31 -12.13 -4.74
C ASP A 169 -18.68 -10.90 -4.02
N VAL A 170 -17.42 -11.03 -3.59
CA VAL A 170 -16.72 -9.98 -2.84
C VAL A 170 -16.30 -8.86 -3.80
N ARG A 171 -16.65 -7.64 -3.42
CA ARG A 171 -16.27 -6.43 -4.15
C ARG A 171 -15.35 -5.56 -3.31
N HIS A 172 -14.29 -5.08 -3.93
CA HIS A 172 -13.36 -4.14 -3.35
C HIS A 172 -13.21 -2.90 -4.22
N ARG A 173 -12.50 -1.93 -3.70
CA ARG A 173 -12.27 -0.62 -4.32
C ARG A 173 -10.78 -0.29 -4.29
N VAL A 174 -10.29 0.32 -5.36
CA VAL A 174 -9.01 1.02 -5.35
C VAL A 174 -9.25 2.51 -5.51
N VAL A 175 -8.78 3.29 -4.53
CA VAL A 175 -8.72 4.74 -4.65
C VAL A 175 -7.34 5.09 -5.20
N ILE A 176 -7.28 5.59 -6.44
CA ILE A 176 -6.05 5.98 -7.12
C ILE A 176 -5.84 7.48 -6.91
N ILE A 177 -4.79 7.82 -6.20
CA ILE A 177 -4.42 9.20 -5.90
C ILE A 177 -3.16 9.54 -6.69
N ARG A 178 -3.25 10.53 -7.57
CA ARG A 178 -2.11 11.03 -8.34
C ARG A 178 -1.35 12.07 -7.52
N LYS A 179 -0.03 12.01 -7.55
CA LYS A 179 0.83 13.02 -6.95
C LYS A 179 1.07 14.15 -7.95
N GLU A 180 0.46 15.31 -7.72
CA GLU A 180 0.54 16.46 -8.63
C GLU A 180 1.59 17.49 -8.19
N ARG A 181 1.90 17.57 -6.91
CA ARG A 181 2.83 18.54 -6.34
C ARG A 181 3.68 17.90 -5.24
N PRO A 182 4.87 18.44 -4.94
CA PRO A 182 5.65 17.98 -3.79
C PRO A 182 4.85 18.07 -2.50
N THR A 183 5.01 17.07 -1.63
CA THR A 183 4.44 17.13 -0.28
C THR A 183 5.16 18.20 0.53
N PRO A 184 4.48 19.12 1.24
CA PRO A 184 5.14 20.13 2.04
C PRO A 184 6.09 19.53 3.10
N ALA A 185 7.18 20.21 3.42
CA ALA A 185 8.23 19.71 4.31
C ALA A 185 7.74 19.39 5.74
N ALA A 186 6.62 19.99 6.17
CA ALA A 186 5.99 19.70 7.47
C ALA A 186 5.42 18.28 7.57
N TYR A 187 5.27 17.56 6.45
CA TYR A 187 4.73 16.20 6.38
C TYR A 187 5.80 15.20 5.91
N PRO A 188 5.72 13.94 6.36
CA PRO A 188 4.77 13.42 7.34
C PRO A 188 5.08 13.91 8.76
N ARG A 189 4.02 14.09 9.54
CA ARG A 189 4.12 14.37 10.97
C ARG A 189 4.51 13.09 11.75
N PRO A 190 4.97 13.19 13.02
CA PRO A 190 5.12 12.01 13.88
C PRO A 190 3.78 11.24 14.02
N PHE A 191 3.82 9.91 14.01
CA PHE A 191 2.61 9.07 13.99
C PHE A 191 1.63 9.37 15.13
N ALA A 192 2.16 9.62 16.34
CA ALA A 192 1.31 9.99 17.48
C ALA A 192 0.46 11.23 17.19
N ARG A 193 1.01 12.20 16.45
CA ARG A 193 0.29 13.40 16.03
C ARG A 193 -0.71 13.11 14.91
N ILE A 194 -0.31 12.26 13.95
CA ILE A 194 -1.21 11.82 12.87
C ILE A 194 -2.44 11.12 13.46
N LYS A 195 -2.22 10.19 14.40
CA LYS A 195 -3.29 9.43 15.06
C LYS A 195 -4.21 10.32 15.92
N LYS A 196 -3.64 11.28 16.66
CA LYS A 196 -4.40 12.16 17.56
C LYS A 196 -5.24 13.18 16.79
N ALA A 197 -4.73 13.70 15.69
CA ALA A 197 -5.37 14.72 14.87
C ALA A 197 -5.08 14.44 13.38
N PRO A 198 -5.77 13.44 12.77
CA PRO A 198 -5.65 13.18 11.33
C PRO A 198 -5.98 14.44 10.51
N LEU A 199 -5.37 14.54 9.33
CA LEU A 199 -5.72 15.57 8.36
C LEU A 199 -7.12 15.31 7.78
N GLY A 200 -7.86 16.36 7.48
CA GLY A 200 -9.21 16.26 6.87
C GLY A 200 -10.24 17.07 7.56
#